data_1cc731425217e2ee71ff160ee0eb3146
#
_entry.id   1cc731425217e2ee71ff160ee0eb3146
#
_cell.length_a   1.000
_cell.length_b   1.000
_cell.length_c   1.000
_cell.angle_alpha   90.00
_cell.angle_beta   90.00
_cell.angle_gamma   90.00
#
_symmetry.space_group_name_H-M   'P 1'
#
loop_
_entity.id
_entity.type
_entity.pdbx_description
1 polymer ?
#
loop_
_entity_poly.entity_id
_entity_poly.type
_entity_poly.pdbx_seq_one_letter_code
_entity_poly.pdbx_strand_id
1 'polypeptide(L)'
;RNAIIVSPHPRAKKCSTHAVQLMNEALQKLGAPENLIQVIEEPTMELSQELMKAVDVIIATGGMGLVKAAYASGKPAYGVGAGNVQTIIDRGYDYDQAAKDIIAGRKFDNGIICSGEQSIIAPQDEHAQVPKDDLRESLRERLYRD
;
A
#
# COMPACT_ATOMS: atom_id res chain seq x y z
N ARG A 1 -3.86 24.53 -3.85
CA ARG A 1 -4.37 25.34 -2.73
C ARG A 1 -4.73 24.49 -1.50
N ASN A 2 -4.16 23.29 -1.40
CA ASN A 2 -4.35 22.41 -0.26
C ASN A 2 -3.00 22.19 0.42
N ALA A 3 -3.02 22.07 1.75
CA ALA A 3 -1.87 21.62 2.52
C ALA A 3 -2.04 20.14 2.86
N ILE A 4 -0.93 19.46 3.08
CA ILE A 4 -0.89 18.05 3.45
C ILE A 4 -0.15 17.90 4.76
N ILE A 5 -0.72 17.12 5.69
CA ILE A 5 -0.05 16.72 6.92
C ILE A 5 0.10 15.19 6.89
N VAL A 6 1.33 14.74 6.94
CA VAL A 6 1.68 13.31 6.91
C VAL A 6 1.80 12.79 8.33
N SER A 7 1.02 11.75 8.67
CA SER A 7 1.19 10.97 9.90
C SER A 7 1.73 9.58 9.51
N PRO A 8 3.04 9.37 9.55
CA PRO A 8 3.64 8.12 9.08
C PRO A 8 3.47 6.99 10.09
N HIS A 9 3.63 5.75 9.61
CA HIS A 9 3.80 4.62 10.51
C HIS A 9 5.07 4.81 11.36
N PRO A 10 5.08 4.49 12.66
CA PRO A 10 6.23 4.72 13.56
C PRO A 10 7.56 4.13 13.04
N ARG A 11 7.52 2.99 12.35
CA ARG A 11 8.72 2.38 11.73
C ARG A 11 9.23 3.14 10.50
N ALA A 12 8.39 3.91 9.81
CA ALA A 12 8.73 4.66 8.62
C ALA A 12 8.96 6.15 8.89
N LYS A 13 8.82 6.61 10.13
CA LYS A 13 8.87 8.03 10.48
C LYS A 13 10.10 8.75 9.96
N LYS A 14 11.30 8.17 10.09
CA LYS A 14 12.55 8.79 9.64
C LYS A 14 12.59 9.00 8.13
N CYS A 15 12.19 7.98 7.34
CA CYS A 15 12.14 8.09 5.88
C CYS A 15 11.08 9.10 5.45
N SER A 16 9.91 9.09 6.08
CA SER A 16 8.84 10.02 5.75
C SER A 16 9.20 11.46 6.09
N THR A 17 9.82 11.70 7.25
CA THR A 17 10.32 13.03 7.64
C THR A 17 11.35 13.54 6.64
N HIS A 18 12.33 12.70 6.27
CA HIS A 18 13.35 13.08 5.29
C HIS A 18 12.73 13.39 3.92
N ALA A 19 11.78 12.58 3.45
CA ALA A 19 11.08 12.83 2.20
C ALA A 19 10.34 14.18 2.21
N VAL A 20 9.63 14.50 3.32
CA VAL A 20 8.95 15.79 3.47
C VAL A 20 9.94 16.96 3.51
N GLN A 21 11.11 16.79 4.15
CA GLN A 21 12.17 17.81 4.12
C GLN A 21 12.63 18.11 2.70
N LEU A 22 12.96 17.07 1.91
CA LEU A 22 13.36 17.22 0.50
C LEU A 22 12.28 17.91 -0.35
N MET A 23 11.00 17.55 -0.14
CA MET A 23 9.88 18.19 -0.81
C MET A 23 9.78 19.67 -0.44
N ASN A 24 9.91 20.02 0.84
CA ASN A 24 9.88 21.41 1.28
C ASN A 24 11.05 22.24 0.73
N GLU A 25 12.26 21.68 0.68
CA GLU A 25 13.41 22.33 0.05
C GLU A 25 13.14 22.62 -1.45
N ALA A 26 12.54 21.69 -2.16
CA ALA A 26 12.17 21.89 -3.56
C ALA A 26 11.08 22.95 -3.72
N LEU A 27 10.05 22.93 -2.88
CA LEU A 27 8.99 23.93 -2.86
C LEU A 27 9.52 25.34 -2.57
N GLN A 28 10.43 25.46 -1.60
CA GLN A 28 11.06 26.74 -1.26
C GLN A 28 11.86 27.32 -2.44
N LYS A 29 12.63 26.50 -3.16
CA LYS A 29 13.36 26.92 -4.36
C LYS A 29 12.45 27.43 -5.48
N LEU A 30 11.21 26.94 -5.51
CA LEU A 30 10.18 27.37 -6.47
C LEU A 30 9.33 28.55 -5.99
N GLY A 31 9.62 29.11 -4.81
CA GLY A 31 8.88 30.24 -4.25
C GLY A 31 7.46 29.86 -3.79
N ALA A 32 7.22 28.60 -3.48
CA ALA A 32 5.94 28.15 -2.95
C ALA A 32 5.72 28.62 -1.50
N PRO A 33 4.46 28.79 -1.05
CA PRO A 33 4.16 29.09 0.33
C PRO A 33 4.75 28.06 1.30
N GLU A 34 5.12 28.50 2.49
CA GLU A 34 5.58 27.63 3.56
C GLU A 34 4.45 26.73 4.08
N ASN A 35 4.83 25.62 4.71
CA ASN A 35 3.90 24.68 5.38
C ASN A 35 2.86 24.01 4.47
N LEU A 36 3.15 23.89 3.17
CA LEU A 36 2.29 23.12 2.26
C LEU A 36 2.34 21.63 2.53
N ILE A 37 3.49 21.12 2.97
CA ILE A 37 3.66 19.72 3.37
C ILE A 37 4.28 19.70 4.76
N GLN A 38 3.60 19.06 5.69
CA GLN A 38 4.04 18.90 7.07
C GLN A 38 4.09 17.41 7.44
N VAL A 39 4.84 17.05 8.48
CA VAL A 39 4.94 15.67 8.97
C VAL A 39 4.92 15.66 10.50
N ILE A 40 4.25 14.66 11.06
CA ILE A 40 4.36 14.34 12.48
C ILE A 40 5.62 13.48 12.64
N GLU A 41 6.69 14.07 13.20
CA GLU A 41 7.98 13.40 13.35
C GLU A 41 7.95 12.25 14.36
N GLU A 42 7.16 12.41 15.42
CA GLU A 42 6.93 11.39 16.46
C GLU A 42 5.45 10.99 16.48
N PRO A 43 5.01 10.12 15.53
CA PRO A 43 3.62 9.73 15.42
C PRO A 43 3.20 8.82 16.57
N THR A 44 2.10 9.17 17.21
CA THR A 44 1.39 8.35 18.20
C THR A 44 -0.05 8.11 17.76
N MET A 45 -0.73 7.19 18.44
CA MET A 45 -2.14 6.93 18.16
C MET A 45 -2.99 8.14 18.51
N GLU A 46 -2.69 8.79 19.63
CA GLU A 46 -3.39 9.99 20.11
C GLU A 46 -3.24 11.14 19.13
N LEU A 47 -2.01 11.45 18.70
CA LEU A 47 -1.75 12.50 17.72
C LEU A 47 -2.44 12.23 16.38
N SER A 48 -2.48 10.95 15.95
CA SER A 48 -3.18 10.57 14.72
C SER A 48 -4.68 10.81 14.84
N GLN A 49 -5.28 10.51 16.00
CA GLN A 49 -6.70 10.77 16.25
C GLN A 49 -7.01 12.26 16.33
N GLU A 50 -6.14 13.05 16.95
CA GLU A 50 -6.28 14.51 17.01
C GLU A 50 -6.16 15.12 15.61
N LEU A 51 -5.19 14.66 14.81
CA LEU A 51 -5.04 15.09 13.42
C LEU A 51 -6.31 14.79 12.61
N MET A 52 -6.90 13.61 12.75
CA MET A 52 -8.14 13.24 12.05
C MET A 52 -9.30 14.18 12.38
N LYS A 53 -9.35 14.74 13.59
CA LYS A 53 -10.37 15.72 13.99
C LYS A 53 -10.09 17.13 13.45
N ALA A 54 -8.81 17.46 13.26
CA ALA A 54 -8.37 18.80 12.90
C ALA A 54 -8.40 19.09 11.39
N VAL A 55 -8.29 18.07 10.54
CA VAL A 55 -8.22 18.22 9.09
C VAL A 55 -9.59 18.24 8.43
N ASP A 56 -9.65 18.73 7.18
CA ASP A 56 -10.89 18.77 6.40
C ASP A 56 -11.19 17.46 5.70
N VAL A 57 -10.14 16.73 5.27
CA VAL A 57 -10.25 15.44 4.55
C VAL A 57 -9.16 14.50 5.04
N ILE A 58 -9.48 13.24 5.17
CA ILE A 58 -8.57 12.18 5.59
C ILE A 58 -8.31 11.23 4.43
N ILE A 59 -7.04 10.93 4.16
CA ILE A 59 -6.62 9.82 3.30
C ILE A 59 -5.87 8.83 4.19
N ALA A 60 -6.45 7.66 4.44
CA ALA A 60 -5.90 6.65 5.33
C ALA A 60 -5.56 5.38 4.55
N THR A 61 -4.27 5.04 4.51
CA THR A 61 -3.80 3.77 3.92
C THR A 61 -3.15 2.93 5.00
N GLY A 62 -3.63 1.73 5.22
CA GLY A 62 -3.04 0.84 6.24
C GLY A 62 -4.00 -0.22 6.75
N GLY A 63 -3.76 -0.70 7.96
CA GLY A 63 -4.58 -1.75 8.57
C GLY A 63 -6.03 -1.31 8.83
N MET A 64 -6.94 -2.28 8.89
CA MET A 64 -8.38 -2.03 9.06
C MET A 64 -8.72 -1.19 10.30
N GLY A 65 -7.89 -1.23 11.35
CA GLY A 65 -8.07 -0.40 12.54
C GLY A 65 -7.96 1.10 12.22
N LEU A 66 -6.94 1.49 11.46
CA LEU A 66 -6.74 2.87 11.01
C LEU A 66 -7.89 3.34 10.11
N VAL A 67 -8.28 2.49 9.15
CA VAL A 67 -9.36 2.80 8.21
C VAL A 67 -10.70 2.99 8.94
N LYS A 68 -11.01 2.12 9.92
CA LYS A 68 -12.20 2.27 10.76
C LYS A 68 -12.16 3.56 11.59
N ALA A 69 -11.01 3.91 12.16
CA ALA A 69 -10.84 5.15 12.91
C ALA A 69 -11.04 6.38 12.02
N ALA A 70 -10.51 6.36 10.78
CA ALA A 70 -10.71 7.43 9.82
C ALA A 70 -12.19 7.65 9.48
N TYR A 71 -12.93 6.58 9.20
CA TYR A 71 -14.38 6.68 8.94
C TYR A 71 -15.18 7.10 10.17
N ALA A 72 -14.75 6.70 11.37
CA ALA A 72 -15.41 7.08 12.62
C ALA A 72 -15.08 8.50 13.09
N SER A 73 -14.15 9.20 12.45
CA SER A 73 -13.71 10.55 12.83
C SER A 73 -14.77 11.64 12.64
N GLY A 74 -15.81 11.38 11.84
CA GLY A 74 -16.83 12.35 11.45
C GLY A 74 -16.39 13.31 10.33
N LYS A 75 -15.21 13.08 9.73
CA LYS A 75 -14.69 13.85 8.59
C LYS A 75 -14.82 13.06 7.29
N PRO A 76 -14.87 13.71 6.13
CA PRO A 76 -14.71 13.03 4.85
C PRO A 76 -13.42 12.21 4.84
N ALA A 77 -13.52 10.91 4.58
CA ALA A 77 -12.38 10.00 4.65
C ALA A 77 -12.35 9.04 3.46
N TYR A 78 -11.17 8.87 2.91
CA TYR A 78 -10.85 7.86 1.90
C TYR A 78 -9.92 6.82 2.54
N GLY A 79 -10.49 5.67 2.88
CA GLY A 79 -9.77 4.59 3.56
C GLY A 79 -9.42 3.47 2.61
N VAL A 80 -8.15 3.07 2.59
CA VAL A 80 -7.64 1.91 1.85
C VAL A 80 -7.07 0.92 2.85
N GLY A 81 -7.76 -0.20 3.02
CA GLY A 81 -7.36 -1.29 3.91
C GLY A 81 -6.64 -2.43 3.19
N ALA A 82 -6.75 -3.63 3.75
CA ALA A 82 -6.21 -4.84 3.13
C ALA A 82 -6.89 -5.12 1.79
N GLY A 83 -6.10 -5.33 0.75
CA GLY A 83 -6.56 -5.77 -0.56
C GLY A 83 -6.54 -7.29 -0.67
N ASN A 84 -7.27 -7.81 -1.66
CA ASN A 84 -7.18 -9.19 -2.11
C ASN A 84 -7.26 -9.18 -3.64
N VAL A 85 -6.09 -9.09 -4.28
CA VAL A 85 -5.99 -8.95 -5.72
C VAL A 85 -6.28 -10.27 -6.40
N GLN A 86 -7.23 -10.24 -7.34
CA GLN A 86 -7.63 -11.40 -8.14
C GLN A 86 -6.95 -11.36 -9.49
N THR A 87 -6.31 -12.43 -9.89
CA THR A 87 -5.78 -12.63 -11.24
C THR A 87 -6.68 -13.57 -12.00
N ILE A 88 -7.21 -13.12 -13.12
CA ILE A 88 -8.05 -13.94 -13.99
C ILE A 88 -7.21 -14.41 -15.16
N ILE A 89 -7.09 -15.73 -15.33
CA ILE A 89 -6.47 -16.35 -16.50
C ILE A 89 -7.58 -16.76 -17.45
N ASP A 90 -7.62 -16.14 -18.61
CA ASP A 90 -8.63 -16.46 -19.62
C ASP A 90 -8.26 -17.70 -20.43
N ARG A 91 -9.25 -18.27 -21.12
CA ARG A 91 -9.06 -19.46 -21.97
C ARG A 91 -8.05 -19.21 -23.07
N GLY A 92 -7.19 -20.21 -23.30
CA GLY A 92 -6.19 -20.16 -24.35
C GLY A 92 -4.96 -19.31 -24.03
N TYR A 93 -4.86 -18.77 -22.79
CA TYR A 93 -3.63 -18.14 -22.34
C TYR A 93 -2.59 -19.21 -21.96
N ASP A 94 -1.31 -18.91 -22.15
CA ASP A 94 -0.22 -19.77 -21.74
C ASP A 94 -0.12 -19.80 -20.20
N TYR A 95 -0.45 -20.92 -19.59
CA TYR A 95 -0.48 -21.07 -18.13
C TYR A 95 0.91 -21.00 -17.50
N ASP A 96 1.97 -21.42 -18.19
CA ASP A 96 3.35 -21.29 -17.70
C ASP A 96 3.80 -19.82 -17.72
N GLN A 97 3.42 -19.09 -18.75
CA GLN A 97 3.70 -17.64 -18.80
C GLN A 97 2.88 -16.91 -17.74
N ALA A 98 1.59 -17.24 -17.57
CA ALA A 98 0.75 -16.67 -16.53
C ALA A 98 1.36 -16.88 -15.13
N ALA A 99 1.87 -18.07 -14.84
CA ALA A 99 2.52 -18.36 -13.57
C ALA A 99 3.77 -17.50 -13.34
N LYS A 100 4.61 -17.33 -14.38
CA LYS A 100 5.80 -16.46 -14.30
C LYS A 100 5.43 -15.01 -14.00
N ASP A 101 4.41 -14.49 -14.67
CA ASP A 101 3.94 -13.11 -14.50
C ASP A 101 3.36 -12.90 -13.10
N ILE A 102 2.53 -13.83 -12.62
CA ILE A 102 1.96 -13.81 -11.26
C ILE A 102 3.07 -13.88 -10.20
N ILE A 103 4.06 -14.75 -10.38
CA ILE A 103 5.21 -14.84 -9.47
C ILE A 103 5.99 -13.54 -9.46
N ALA A 104 6.23 -12.93 -10.61
CA ALA A 104 6.95 -11.66 -10.73
C ALA A 104 6.21 -10.55 -9.99
N GLY A 105 4.90 -10.40 -10.23
CA GLY A 105 4.06 -9.41 -9.55
C GLY A 105 3.97 -9.66 -8.05
N ARG A 106 3.72 -10.91 -7.63
CA ARG A 106 3.62 -11.25 -6.20
C ARG A 106 4.95 -11.10 -5.43
N LYS A 107 6.09 -11.32 -6.10
CA LYS A 107 7.42 -11.13 -5.49
C LYS A 107 7.87 -9.69 -5.42
N PHE A 108 7.22 -8.79 -6.16
CA PHE A 108 7.54 -7.37 -6.12
C PHE A 108 7.45 -6.84 -4.69
N ASP A 109 8.41 -6.02 -4.30
CA ASP A 109 8.53 -5.43 -2.96
C ASP A 109 8.39 -6.48 -1.82
N ASN A 110 9.02 -7.65 -1.98
CA ASN A 110 8.95 -8.78 -1.04
C ASN A 110 7.51 -9.25 -0.71
N GLY A 111 6.56 -9.01 -1.63
CA GLY A 111 5.15 -9.37 -1.45
C GLY A 111 4.40 -8.50 -0.43
N ILE A 112 4.96 -7.35 -0.06
CA ILE A 112 4.34 -6.42 0.90
C ILE A 112 3.31 -5.52 0.22
N ILE A 113 3.51 -5.22 -1.07
CA ILE A 113 2.65 -4.30 -1.80
C ILE A 113 1.19 -4.78 -1.83
N CYS A 114 0.26 -3.85 -1.59
CA CYS A 114 -1.17 -4.14 -1.54
C CYS A 114 -1.76 -4.56 -2.91
N SER A 115 -1.10 -4.23 -4.01
CA SER A 115 -1.49 -4.61 -5.37
C SER A 115 -0.90 -5.95 -5.84
N GLY A 116 -0.16 -6.68 -5.00
CA GLY A 116 0.38 -7.99 -5.34
C GLY A 116 -0.72 -9.06 -5.43
N GLU A 117 -0.61 -9.94 -6.40
CA GLU A 117 -1.57 -11.01 -6.69
C GLU A 117 -1.73 -11.95 -5.49
N GLN A 118 -2.98 -12.30 -5.16
CA GLN A 118 -3.29 -13.14 -3.99
C GLN A 118 -4.15 -14.35 -4.33
N SER A 119 -4.97 -14.26 -5.38
CA SER A 119 -5.85 -15.32 -5.80
C SER A 119 -5.83 -15.47 -7.32
N ILE A 120 -5.99 -16.70 -7.79
CA ILE A 120 -6.04 -17.01 -9.21
C ILE A 120 -7.41 -17.58 -9.52
N ILE A 121 -8.05 -17.06 -10.55
CA ILE A 121 -9.30 -17.53 -11.10
C ILE A 121 -8.99 -18.06 -12.51
N ALA A 122 -9.26 -19.33 -12.75
CA ALA A 122 -9.09 -19.98 -14.05
C ALA A 122 -10.34 -20.77 -14.40
N PRO A 123 -10.59 -21.06 -15.70
CA PRO A 123 -11.69 -21.93 -16.12
C PRO A 123 -11.63 -23.29 -15.41
N GLN A 124 -12.78 -23.78 -14.96
CA GLN A 124 -12.85 -25.00 -14.15
C GLN A 124 -12.27 -26.24 -14.87
N ASP A 125 -12.51 -26.35 -16.17
CA ASP A 125 -12.03 -27.42 -17.01
C ASP A 125 -10.53 -27.32 -17.34
N GLU A 126 -9.93 -26.15 -17.19
CA GLU A 126 -8.50 -25.88 -17.43
C GLU A 126 -7.70 -25.76 -16.13
N HIS A 127 -8.36 -25.80 -14.98
CA HIS A 127 -7.74 -25.62 -13.67
C HIS A 127 -6.56 -26.56 -13.36
N ALA A 128 -6.52 -27.76 -13.96
CA ALA A 128 -5.42 -28.70 -13.82
C ALA A 128 -4.14 -28.24 -14.53
N GLN A 129 -4.24 -27.34 -15.50
CA GLN A 129 -3.10 -26.79 -16.26
C GLN A 129 -2.36 -25.68 -15.52
N VAL A 130 -2.96 -25.10 -14.47
CA VAL A 130 -2.30 -24.07 -13.65
C VAL A 130 -1.15 -24.71 -12.87
N PRO A 131 0.12 -24.28 -13.04
CA PRO A 131 1.29 -24.87 -12.40
C PRO A 131 1.38 -24.48 -10.91
N LYS A 132 0.58 -25.14 -10.09
CA LYS A 132 0.40 -24.81 -8.66
C LYS A 132 1.64 -25.04 -7.82
N ASP A 133 2.43 -26.06 -8.16
CA ASP A 133 3.61 -26.42 -7.39
C ASP A 133 4.73 -25.40 -7.62
N ASP A 134 4.94 -24.94 -8.84
CA ASP A 134 5.89 -23.88 -9.17
C ASP A 134 5.52 -22.55 -8.50
N LEU A 135 4.23 -22.22 -8.48
CA LEU A 135 3.71 -21.05 -7.79
C LEU A 135 3.96 -21.12 -6.27
N ARG A 136 3.73 -22.29 -5.65
CA ARG A 136 3.95 -22.50 -4.21
C ARG A 136 5.44 -22.48 -3.84
N GLU A 137 6.30 -23.15 -4.61
CA GLU A 137 7.73 -23.23 -4.36
C GLU A 137 8.39 -21.85 -4.50
N SER A 138 8.12 -21.15 -5.58
CA SER A 138 8.65 -19.80 -5.82
C SER A 138 8.22 -18.77 -4.77
N LEU A 139 7.04 -18.94 -4.15
CA LEU A 139 6.57 -18.09 -3.06
C LEU A 139 7.20 -18.47 -1.72
N ARG A 140 7.47 -19.75 -1.48
CA ARG A 140 8.11 -20.25 -0.25
C ARG A 140 9.58 -19.85 -0.15
N GLU A 141 10.34 -19.91 -1.25
CA GLU A 141 11.77 -19.61 -1.25
C GLU A 141 12.13 -18.22 -0.73
N ARG A 142 11.20 -17.25 -0.76
CA ARG A 142 11.45 -15.89 -0.25
C ARG A 142 10.91 -15.60 1.13
N LEU A 143 9.94 -16.38 1.62
CA LEU A 143 9.40 -16.21 2.96
C LEU A 143 10.34 -16.74 4.06
N TYR A 144 11.40 -17.46 3.69
CA TYR A 144 12.34 -18.14 4.60
C TYR A 144 13.81 -17.82 4.31
N ARG A 145 14.14 -16.76 3.58
CA ARG A 145 15.52 -16.25 3.57
C ARG A 145 15.66 -15.27 4.72
N ASP A 146 16.42 -15.74 5.73
CA ASP A 146 16.86 -15.02 6.93
C ASP A 146 17.56 -13.68 6.64
#